data_31005014a8605f935d86ae7c94ff18ff
#
_entry.id   31005014a8605f935d86ae7c94ff18ff
#
_cell.length_a   1.000
_cell.length_b   1.000
_cell.length_c   1.000
_cell.angle_alpha   90.00
_cell.angle_beta   90.00
_cell.angle_gamma   90.00
#
_symmetry.space_group_name_H-M   'P 1'
#
loop_
_entity.id
_entity.type
_entity.pdbx_description
1 polymer ?
#
loop_
_entity_poly.entity_id
_entity_poly.type
_entity_poly.pdbx_seq_one_letter_code
_entity_poly.pdbx_strand_id
1 'polypeptide(L)'
;MEQNNIYKTVFKVTHSGGSGSCFYLKAYDLFVTNYHVTEGFRTVAIHDNERNPYLAKVVLANPAMDIALLAAEGDFSSLPDISLAEDDTLTIGRKVYVAGYPYGMPFTITEGSVSSPKQLMDGKYYIQTDAAVNPGNSGGPILDEDNRVVGVTVSKFTQADNMGFGIRVETLHALLDTIGDLDRTVFQVQCGSCEELIAEEEEYCPSCGDKLPEGVFEEREQSPLGGFVESAIEQMGVNPVLARDGYDSWLFHKGS
;
A
#
# COMPACT_ATOMS: atom_id res chain seq x y z
N MET A 1 -18.26 -19.36 -3.47
CA MET A 1 -16.94 -19.47 -2.80
C MET A 1 -16.78 -18.27 -1.89
N GLU A 2 -16.32 -18.46 -0.71
CA GLU A 2 -16.46 -17.53 0.42
C GLU A 2 -15.70 -16.23 0.20
N GLN A 3 -16.41 -15.12 -0.11
CA GLN A 3 -15.92 -13.75 0.03
C GLN A 3 -15.35 -13.47 1.44
N ASN A 4 -15.58 -14.41 2.35
CA ASN A 4 -15.22 -14.31 3.77
C ASN A 4 -13.70 -14.37 4.07
N ASN A 5 -12.83 -14.66 3.11
CA ASN A 5 -11.40 -14.78 3.40
C ASN A 5 -10.56 -13.56 2.96
N ILE A 6 -11.04 -12.77 2.00
CA ILE A 6 -10.28 -11.62 1.47
C ILE A 6 -10.02 -10.56 2.54
N TYR A 7 -11.00 -10.31 3.43
CA TYR A 7 -10.82 -9.32 4.49
C TYR A 7 -9.64 -9.64 5.42
N LYS A 8 -9.22 -10.92 5.51
CA LYS A 8 -8.08 -11.33 6.33
C LYS A 8 -6.73 -10.99 5.71
N THR A 9 -6.68 -10.77 4.39
CA THR A 9 -5.45 -10.45 3.66
C THR A 9 -5.26 -8.96 3.41
N VAL A 10 -6.31 -8.14 3.68
CA VAL A 10 -6.27 -6.69 3.50
C VAL A 10 -6.18 -6.01 4.84
N PHE A 11 -5.22 -5.12 4.99
CA PHE A 11 -4.89 -4.43 6.24
C PHE A 11 -5.01 -2.92 6.05
N LYS A 12 -5.34 -2.21 7.13
CA LYS A 12 -5.27 -0.75 7.20
C LYS A 12 -3.82 -0.34 7.45
N VAL A 13 -3.30 0.61 6.69
CA VAL A 13 -2.01 1.27 6.97
C VAL A 13 -2.26 2.56 7.72
N THR A 14 -1.48 2.84 8.78
CA THR A 14 -1.55 4.10 9.53
C THR A 14 -0.17 4.68 9.80
N HIS A 15 -0.07 5.99 9.68
CA HIS A 15 1.13 6.78 9.98
C HIS A 15 0.75 8.23 10.30
N SER A 16 1.72 9.09 10.68
CA SER A 16 1.45 10.49 11.06
C SER A 16 0.88 11.36 9.93
N GLY A 17 0.97 10.95 8.68
CA GLY A 17 0.40 11.65 7.53
C GLY A 17 -1.03 11.23 7.17
N GLY A 18 -1.56 10.16 7.78
CA GLY A 18 -2.91 9.66 7.45
C GLY A 18 -3.04 8.15 7.50
N SER A 19 -3.85 7.63 6.61
CA SER A 19 -4.09 6.19 6.47
C SER A 19 -4.29 5.75 5.02
N GLY A 20 -4.04 4.47 4.78
CA GLY A 20 -4.26 3.79 3.51
C GLY A 20 -4.63 2.33 3.72
N SER A 21 -4.50 1.55 2.69
CA SER A 21 -4.69 0.09 2.70
C SER A 21 -3.44 -0.60 2.18
N CYS A 22 -3.27 -1.86 2.55
CA CYS A 22 -2.30 -2.77 1.95
C CYS A 22 -2.89 -4.18 1.90
N PHE A 23 -2.28 -5.08 1.16
CA PHE A 23 -2.67 -6.48 1.13
C PHE A 23 -1.45 -7.39 1.15
N TYR A 24 -1.61 -8.56 1.77
CA TYR A 24 -0.53 -9.53 1.96
C TYR A 24 -0.40 -10.46 0.76
N LEU A 25 0.80 -10.56 0.20
CA LEU A 25 1.18 -11.55 -0.81
C LEU A 25 1.98 -12.68 -0.16
N LYS A 26 1.31 -13.81 0.10
CA LYS A 26 1.90 -14.94 0.81
C LYS A 26 3.12 -15.53 0.10
N ALA A 27 3.10 -15.58 -1.24
CA ALA A 27 4.22 -16.10 -2.04
C ALA A 27 5.53 -15.32 -1.82
N TYR A 28 5.43 -14.04 -1.44
CA TYR A 28 6.57 -13.16 -1.22
C TYR A 28 6.80 -12.86 0.26
N ASP A 29 5.85 -13.19 1.14
CA ASP A 29 5.83 -12.78 2.55
C ASP A 29 6.02 -11.27 2.71
N LEU A 30 5.28 -10.50 1.91
CA LEU A 30 5.32 -9.04 1.85
C LEU A 30 3.91 -8.47 1.73
N PHE A 31 3.74 -7.24 2.18
CA PHE A 31 2.53 -6.47 1.95
C PHE A 31 2.77 -5.47 0.81
N VAL A 32 1.78 -5.32 -0.05
CA VAL A 32 1.77 -4.34 -1.15
C VAL A 32 0.89 -3.17 -0.77
N THR A 33 1.38 -1.97 -1.02
CA THR A 33 0.62 -0.71 -0.90
C THR A 33 1.07 0.28 -1.98
N ASN A 34 0.48 1.48 -2.04
CA ASN A 34 1.02 2.55 -2.88
C ASN A 34 2.24 3.22 -2.23
N TYR A 35 3.16 3.72 -3.08
CA TYR A 35 4.27 4.57 -2.61
C TYR A 35 3.74 5.83 -1.90
N HIS A 36 2.79 6.55 -2.50
CA HIS A 36 2.24 7.77 -1.90
C HIS A 36 1.56 7.56 -0.54
N VAL A 37 1.19 6.31 -0.18
CA VAL A 37 0.71 5.97 1.16
C VAL A 37 1.86 5.95 2.17
N THR A 38 3.08 5.57 1.75
CA THR A 38 4.24 5.41 2.64
C THR A 38 5.30 6.48 2.46
N GLU A 39 5.06 7.47 1.59
CA GLU A 39 6.01 8.53 1.26
C GLU A 39 6.43 9.32 2.48
N GLY A 40 7.73 9.34 2.75
CA GLY A 40 8.32 9.97 3.94
C GLY A 40 8.25 9.11 5.22
N PHE A 41 7.91 7.83 5.11
CA PHE A 41 7.88 6.92 6.27
C PHE A 41 8.74 5.69 6.02
N ARG A 42 9.59 5.33 7.00
CA ARG A 42 10.37 4.09 7.00
C ARG A 42 9.65 2.97 7.74
N THR A 43 8.77 3.35 8.65
CA THR A 43 8.00 2.42 9.49
C THR A 43 6.58 2.93 9.61
N VAL A 44 5.63 2.03 9.46
CA VAL A 44 4.20 2.28 9.57
C VAL A 44 3.56 1.22 10.47
N ALA A 45 2.38 1.48 11.00
CA ALA A 45 1.57 0.40 11.56
C ALA A 45 0.62 -0.14 10.49
N ILE A 46 0.45 -1.46 10.47
CA ILE A 46 -0.65 -2.10 9.74
C ILE A 46 -1.59 -2.75 10.73
N HIS A 47 -2.88 -2.70 10.46
CA HIS A 47 -3.90 -3.25 11.35
C HIS A 47 -4.74 -4.25 10.58
N ASP A 48 -4.96 -5.42 11.17
CA ASP A 48 -5.92 -6.39 10.65
C ASP A 48 -7.38 -5.92 10.86
N ASN A 49 -8.33 -6.70 10.41
CA ASN A 49 -9.76 -6.39 10.56
C ASN A 49 -10.27 -6.51 12.01
N GLU A 50 -9.52 -7.13 12.91
CA GLU A 50 -9.75 -7.17 14.35
C GLU A 50 -9.08 -5.99 15.08
N ARG A 51 -8.38 -5.13 14.33
CA ARG A 51 -7.60 -3.97 14.78
C ARG A 51 -6.34 -4.34 15.59
N ASN A 52 -5.81 -5.54 15.43
CA ASN A 52 -4.50 -5.86 15.98
C ASN A 52 -3.43 -5.10 15.19
N PRO A 53 -2.57 -4.32 15.86
CA PRO A 53 -1.52 -3.57 15.20
C PRO A 53 -0.26 -4.42 15.01
N TYR A 54 0.39 -4.26 13.86
CA TYR A 54 1.69 -4.85 13.54
C TYR A 54 2.63 -3.76 13.04
N LEU A 55 3.87 -3.80 13.50
CA LEU A 55 4.91 -2.91 12.99
C LEU A 55 5.34 -3.39 11.61
N ALA A 56 5.36 -2.50 10.63
CA ALA A 56 5.77 -2.80 9.26
C ALA A 56 6.84 -1.81 8.79
N LYS A 57 7.95 -2.34 8.28
CA LYS A 57 9.01 -1.56 7.64
C LYS A 57 8.68 -1.40 6.16
N VAL A 58 8.87 -0.20 5.63
CA VAL A 58 8.88 0.03 4.19
C VAL A 58 10.24 -0.46 3.68
N VAL A 59 10.24 -1.58 2.96
CA VAL A 59 11.48 -2.22 2.47
C VAL A 59 11.77 -1.88 1.02
N LEU A 60 10.73 -1.50 0.26
CA LEU A 60 10.88 -1.02 -1.11
C LEU A 60 9.93 0.14 -1.38
N ALA A 61 10.45 1.19 -2.01
CA ALA A 61 9.69 2.27 -2.62
C ALA A 61 9.96 2.33 -4.12
N ASN A 62 8.91 2.30 -4.94
CA ASN A 62 8.99 2.60 -6.37
C ASN A 62 8.06 3.77 -6.70
N PRO A 63 8.56 5.03 -6.68
CA PRO A 63 7.78 6.21 -7.01
C PRO A 63 7.28 6.22 -8.45
N ALA A 64 8.06 5.65 -9.38
CA ALA A 64 7.70 5.58 -10.79
C ALA A 64 6.46 4.72 -11.04
N MET A 65 6.30 3.62 -10.30
CA MET A 65 5.15 2.71 -10.36
C MET A 65 4.05 3.08 -9.36
N ASP A 66 4.35 3.98 -8.39
CA ASP A 66 3.51 4.28 -7.23
C ASP A 66 3.19 3.04 -6.38
N ILE A 67 4.16 2.15 -6.21
CA ILE A 67 4.06 0.92 -5.40
C ILE A 67 5.13 0.95 -4.30
N ALA A 68 4.78 0.45 -3.13
CA ALA A 68 5.70 0.17 -2.04
C ALA A 68 5.46 -1.24 -1.48
N LEU A 69 6.53 -1.86 -0.98
CA LEU A 69 6.48 -3.14 -0.30
C LEU A 69 6.83 -2.99 1.17
N LEU A 70 6.07 -3.69 2.03
CA LEU A 70 6.25 -3.66 3.46
C LEU A 70 6.61 -5.05 3.97
N ALA A 71 7.55 -5.12 4.90
CA ALA A 71 7.85 -6.30 5.71
C ALA A 71 7.32 -6.06 7.14
N ALA A 72 6.35 -6.83 7.58
CA ALA A 72 5.73 -6.68 8.89
C ALA A 72 6.25 -7.68 9.91
N GLU A 73 6.29 -7.27 11.17
CA GLU A 73 6.61 -8.13 12.30
C GLU A 73 5.38 -8.99 12.65
N GLY A 74 5.50 -10.30 12.57
CA GLY A 74 4.42 -11.24 12.90
C GLY A 74 4.48 -12.52 12.07
N ASP A 75 3.61 -13.47 12.37
CA ASP A 75 3.42 -14.68 11.58
C ASP A 75 2.12 -14.59 10.79
N PHE A 76 2.24 -14.37 9.48
CA PHE A 76 1.14 -14.26 8.55
C PHE A 76 0.95 -15.54 7.71
N SER A 77 1.68 -16.62 8.00
CA SER A 77 1.66 -17.87 7.25
C SER A 77 0.28 -18.55 7.23
N SER A 78 -0.54 -18.31 8.26
CA SER A 78 -1.90 -18.82 8.38
C SER A 78 -2.94 -18.05 7.57
N LEU A 79 -2.59 -16.87 7.05
CA LEU A 79 -3.51 -16.09 6.21
C LEU A 79 -3.81 -16.81 4.90
N PRO A 80 -5.02 -16.62 4.35
CA PRO A 80 -5.35 -17.08 3.02
C PRO A 80 -4.36 -16.57 1.98
N ASP A 81 -4.17 -17.32 0.91
CA ASP A 81 -3.44 -16.85 -0.24
C ASP A 81 -4.34 -15.98 -1.13
N ILE A 82 -3.86 -14.81 -1.49
CA ILE A 82 -4.46 -13.95 -2.51
C ILE A 82 -3.58 -14.01 -3.74
N SER A 83 -4.12 -14.56 -4.84
CA SER A 83 -3.37 -14.70 -6.09
C SER A 83 -3.46 -13.43 -6.94
N LEU A 84 -2.41 -13.18 -7.70
CA LEU A 84 -2.43 -12.18 -8.76
C LEU A 84 -3.09 -12.77 -10.02
N ALA A 85 -3.87 -11.98 -10.73
CA ALA A 85 -4.37 -12.38 -12.04
C ALA A 85 -3.21 -12.41 -13.04
N GLU A 86 -3.32 -13.29 -14.03
CA GLU A 86 -2.44 -13.25 -15.19
C GLU A 86 -2.79 -12.04 -16.07
N ASP A 87 -1.83 -11.61 -16.90
CA ASP A 87 -1.97 -10.46 -17.78
C ASP A 87 -3.19 -10.55 -18.71
N ASP A 88 -3.72 -9.38 -19.12
CA ASP A 88 -4.75 -9.17 -20.15
C ASP A 88 -6.13 -9.83 -19.94
N THR A 89 -6.47 -10.21 -18.71
CA THR A 89 -7.79 -10.81 -18.43
C THR A 89 -8.92 -9.78 -18.28
N LEU A 90 -8.59 -8.49 -18.10
CA LEU A 90 -9.60 -7.44 -17.91
C LEU A 90 -10.18 -6.95 -19.22
N THR A 91 -11.52 -6.96 -19.29
CA THR A 91 -12.31 -6.39 -20.39
C THR A 91 -13.32 -5.38 -19.87
N ILE A 92 -13.74 -4.43 -20.73
CA ILE A 92 -14.77 -3.45 -20.38
C ILE A 92 -16.05 -4.17 -19.95
N GLY A 93 -16.67 -3.69 -18.87
CA GLY A 93 -17.90 -4.24 -18.30
C GLY A 93 -17.71 -5.44 -17.39
N ARG A 94 -16.47 -5.98 -17.25
CA ARG A 94 -16.20 -7.04 -16.28
C ARG A 94 -16.33 -6.51 -14.86
N LYS A 95 -16.91 -7.29 -13.97
CA LYS A 95 -17.05 -6.93 -12.57
C LYS A 95 -15.71 -6.90 -11.87
N VAL A 96 -15.54 -5.90 -11.00
CA VAL A 96 -14.39 -5.77 -10.10
C VAL A 96 -14.85 -5.34 -8.72
N TYR A 97 -14.02 -5.62 -7.72
CA TYR A 97 -14.27 -5.31 -6.32
C TYR A 97 -13.07 -4.54 -5.76
N VAL A 98 -13.32 -3.37 -5.17
CA VAL A 98 -12.29 -2.58 -4.49
C VAL A 98 -12.40 -2.87 -3.00
N ALA A 99 -11.31 -3.38 -2.41
CA ALA A 99 -11.26 -3.73 -1.00
C ALA A 99 -10.27 -2.82 -0.26
N GLY A 100 -10.67 -2.31 0.92
CA GLY A 100 -9.80 -1.42 1.69
C GLY A 100 -10.50 -0.78 2.90
N TYR A 101 -9.89 0.31 3.39
CA TYR A 101 -10.30 1.03 4.59
C TYR A 101 -10.59 2.51 4.28
N PRO A 102 -11.70 2.81 3.55
CA PRO A 102 -12.02 4.18 3.14
C PRO A 102 -12.14 5.10 4.36
N TYR A 103 -11.47 6.26 4.32
CA TYR A 103 -11.43 7.25 5.40
C TYR A 103 -10.99 6.68 6.76
N GLY A 104 -10.20 5.59 6.77
CA GLY A 104 -9.81 4.89 7.98
C GLY A 104 -10.96 4.15 8.70
N MET A 105 -12.15 4.09 8.10
CA MET A 105 -13.30 3.31 8.58
C MET A 105 -13.00 1.80 8.56
N PRO A 106 -13.86 0.96 9.14
CA PRO A 106 -13.73 -0.49 9.05
C PRO A 106 -13.64 -1.00 7.61
N PHE A 107 -13.07 -2.18 7.45
CA PHE A 107 -12.93 -2.85 6.15
C PHE A 107 -14.21 -2.79 5.32
N THR A 108 -14.07 -2.44 4.05
CA THR A 108 -15.17 -2.26 3.10
C THR A 108 -14.79 -2.87 1.77
N ILE A 109 -15.76 -3.48 1.10
CA ILE A 109 -15.67 -3.91 -0.30
C ILE A 109 -16.74 -3.14 -1.09
N THR A 110 -16.35 -2.54 -2.21
CA THR A 110 -17.27 -1.91 -3.16
C THR A 110 -17.23 -2.65 -4.49
N GLU A 111 -18.39 -2.94 -5.08
CA GLU A 111 -18.53 -3.57 -6.39
C GLU A 111 -18.70 -2.51 -7.47
N GLY A 112 -18.11 -2.76 -8.62
CA GLY A 112 -18.27 -1.99 -9.84
C GLY A 112 -17.84 -2.79 -11.05
N SER A 113 -17.68 -2.09 -12.17
CA SER A 113 -17.27 -2.66 -13.45
C SER A 113 -16.03 -1.95 -13.99
N VAL A 114 -15.27 -2.64 -14.81
CA VAL A 114 -14.16 -2.04 -15.56
C VAL A 114 -14.74 -1.09 -16.61
N SER A 115 -14.48 0.21 -16.45
CA SER A 115 -14.84 1.25 -17.43
C SER A 115 -13.80 1.32 -18.56
N SER A 116 -12.52 1.16 -18.21
CA SER A 116 -11.41 1.02 -19.16
C SER A 116 -10.29 0.15 -18.54
N PRO A 117 -9.84 -0.91 -19.22
CA PRO A 117 -8.72 -1.72 -18.71
C PRO A 117 -7.35 -1.05 -18.90
N LYS A 118 -7.25 -0.05 -19.79
CA LYS A 118 -6.00 0.66 -20.16
C LYS A 118 -6.28 2.16 -20.35
N GLN A 119 -6.66 2.85 -19.28
CA GLN A 119 -6.85 4.31 -19.31
C GLN A 119 -5.49 5.00 -19.21
N LEU A 120 -5.11 5.77 -20.24
CA LEU A 120 -3.87 6.53 -20.24
C LEU A 120 -4.05 7.83 -19.44
N MET A 121 -3.22 8.03 -18.42
CA MET A 121 -3.14 9.26 -17.63
C MET A 121 -1.70 9.52 -17.23
N ASP A 122 -1.21 10.72 -17.42
CA ASP A 122 0.16 11.15 -17.09
C ASP A 122 1.25 10.18 -17.61
N GLY A 123 1.04 9.63 -18.82
CA GLY A 123 1.96 8.72 -19.48
C GLY A 123 1.93 7.27 -18.96
N LYS A 124 1.01 6.94 -18.05
CA LYS A 124 0.86 5.60 -17.47
C LYS A 124 -0.53 5.03 -17.76
N TYR A 125 -0.62 3.70 -17.84
CA TYR A 125 -1.90 3.02 -18.00
C TYR A 125 -2.45 2.56 -16.66
N TYR A 126 -3.72 2.90 -16.40
CA TYR A 126 -4.48 2.52 -15.22
C TYR A 126 -5.71 1.71 -15.60
N ILE A 127 -6.19 0.89 -14.67
CA ILE A 127 -7.57 0.40 -14.71
C ILE A 127 -8.47 1.57 -14.31
N GLN A 128 -9.54 1.81 -15.09
CA GLN A 128 -10.62 2.69 -14.67
C GLN A 128 -11.84 1.85 -14.34
N THR A 129 -12.50 2.15 -13.22
CA THR A 129 -13.70 1.48 -12.74
C THR A 129 -14.73 2.48 -12.21
N ASP A 130 -15.99 2.11 -12.21
CA ASP A 130 -17.08 2.83 -11.54
C ASP A 130 -17.33 2.35 -10.09
N ALA A 131 -16.56 1.36 -9.63
CA ALA A 131 -16.53 1.01 -8.20
C ALA A 131 -16.13 2.23 -7.36
N ALA A 132 -16.78 2.43 -6.23
CA ALA A 132 -16.49 3.55 -5.36
C ALA A 132 -15.06 3.45 -4.79
N VAL A 133 -14.20 4.40 -5.14
CA VAL A 133 -12.85 4.57 -4.62
C VAL A 133 -12.77 5.86 -3.82
N ASN A 134 -12.36 5.76 -2.56
CA ASN A 134 -12.27 6.89 -1.64
C ASN A 134 -10.87 6.97 -1.00
N PRO A 135 -10.47 8.14 -0.45
CA PRO A 135 -9.26 8.25 0.36
C PRO A 135 -9.23 7.16 1.45
N GLY A 136 -8.10 6.46 1.56
CA GLY A 136 -7.94 5.29 2.43
C GLY A 136 -8.05 3.95 1.69
N ASN A 137 -8.68 3.88 0.52
CA ASN A 137 -8.64 2.67 -0.32
C ASN A 137 -7.30 2.51 -1.05
N SER A 138 -6.50 3.60 -1.19
CA SER A 138 -5.17 3.56 -1.81
C SER A 138 -4.31 2.44 -1.21
N GLY A 139 -3.70 1.64 -2.08
CA GLY A 139 -2.88 0.49 -1.74
C GLY A 139 -3.66 -0.80 -1.51
N GLY A 140 -5.00 -0.74 -1.43
CA GLY A 140 -5.85 -1.93 -1.38
C GLY A 140 -5.96 -2.62 -2.75
N PRO A 141 -6.33 -3.92 -2.77
CA PRO A 141 -6.45 -4.66 -4.03
C PRO A 141 -7.73 -4.29 -4.78
N ILE A 142 -7.64 -4.30 -6.11
CA ILE A 142 -8.78 -4.45 -7.00
C ILE A 142 -8.84 -5.92 -7.38
N LEU A 143 -9.98 -6.55 -7.17
CA LEU A 143 -10.17 -8.00 -7.34
C LEU A 143 -11.13 -8.28 -8.49
N ASP A 144 -10.94 -9.38 -9.17
CA ASP A 144 -11.92 -9.93 -10.11
C ASP A 144 -12.95 -10.84 -9.42
N GLU A 145 -13.86 -11.43 -10.20
CA GLU A 145 -14.91 -12.33 -9.72
C GLU A 145 -14.36 -13.65 -9.13
N ASP A 146 -13.12 -14.01 -9.45
CA ASP A 146 -12.42 -15.17 -8.89
C ASP A 146 -11.56 -14.81 -7.67
N ASN A 147 -11.69 -13.56 -7.16
CA ASN A 147 -10.90 -13.00 -6.04
C ASN A 147 -9.40 -12.91 -6.33
N ARG A 148 -8.99 -12.79 -7.58
CA ARG A 148 -7.59 -12.54 -7.96
C ARG A 148 -7.35 -11.03 -8.03
N VAL A 149 -6.18 -10.59 -7.63
CA VAL A 149 -5.77 -9.18 -7.73
C VAL A 149 -5.55 -8.85 -9.21
N VAL A 150 -6.32 -7.90 -9.73
CA VAL A 150 -6.17 -7.35 -11.08
C VAL A 150 -5.51 -5.97 -11.06
N GLY A 151 -5.36 -5.36 -9.88
CA GLY A 151 -4.67 -4.09 -9.71
C GLY A 151 -4.59 -3.61 -8.27
N VAL A 152 -3.88 -2.49 -8.08
CA VAL A 152 -3.73 -1.80 -6.80
C VAL A 152 -4.47 -0.47 -6.87
N THR A 153 -5.40 -0.24 -5.94
CA THR A 153 -6.27 0.94 -5.93
C THR A 153 -5.48 2.24 -5.74
N VAL A 154 -5.83 3.28 -6.48
CA VAL A 154 -5.29 4.63 -6.36
C VAL A 154 -6.42 5.62 -6.17
N SER A 155 -6.48 6.29 -5.00
CA SER A 155 -7.56 7.25 -4.67
C SER A 155 -7.21 8.73 -4.93
N LYS A 156 -6.02 9.03 -5.46
CA LYS A 156 -5.56 10.43 -5.69
C LYS A 156 -6.25 11.15 -6.84
N PHE A 157 -7.03 10.46 -7.67
CA PHE A 157 -7.73 11.01 -8.82
C PHE A 157 -9.23 11.25 -8.57
N THR A 158 -9.65 11.39 -7.33
CA THR A 158 -11.08 11.40 -6.92
C THR A 158 -11.83 12.72 -7.19
N GLN A 159 -11.41 13.57 -8.13
CA GLN A 159 -12.14 14.81 -8.46
C GLN A 159 -13.38 14.62 -9.33
N ALA A 160 -13.70 13.39 -9.73
CA ALA A 160 -14.90 13.06 -10.52
C ALA A 160 -15.68 11.95 -9.83
N ASP A 161 -17.00 12.13 -9.75
CA ASP A 161 -17.90 11.11 -9.23
C ASP A 161 -17.88 9.85 -10.12
N ASN A 162 -17.90 8.69 -9.50
CA ASN A 162 -17.92 7.37 -10.16
C ASN A 162 -16.71 7.08 -11.10
N MET A 163 -15.54 7.62 -10.76
CA MET A 163 -14.30 7.32 -11.48
C MET A 163 -13.24 6.86 -10.47
N GLY A 164 -13.08 5.56 -10.35
CA GLY A 164 -12.00 4.92 -9.59
C GLY A 164 -10.86 4.51 -10.51
N PHE A 165 -9.63 4.49 -9.98
CA PHE A 165 -8.46 4.08 -10.73
C PHE A 165 -7.63 3.07 -9.95
N GLY A 166 -6.88 2.23 -10.69
CA GLY A 166 -5.93 1.29 -10.13
C GLY A 166 -4.73 1.08 -11.01
N ILE A 167 -3.58 0.88 -10.38
CA ILE A 167 -2.37 0.41 -11.04
C ILE A 167 -2.66 -1.01 -11.52
N ARG A 168 -2.33 -1.31 -12.76
CA ARG A 168 -2.57 -2.62 -13.36
C ARG A 168 -1.70 -3.71 -12.73
N VAL A 169 -2.21 -4.92 -12.67
CA VAL A 169 -1.47 -6.07 -12.10
C VAL A 169 -0.16 -6.34 -12.82
N GLU A 170 -0.06 -6.07 -14.12
CA GLU A 170 1.16 -6.22 -14.89
C GLU A 170 2.29 -5.33 -14.37
N THR A 171 1.96 -4.13 -13.86
CA THR A 171 2.95 -3.26 -13.19
C THR A 171 3.44 -3.89 -11.90
N LEU A 172 2.54 -4.54 -11.14
CA LEU A 172 2.92 -5.25 -9.93
C LEU A 172 3.76 -6.50 -10.25
N HIS A 173 3.41 -7.27 -11.28
CA HIS A 173 4.25 -8.39 -11.76
C HIS A 173 5.65 -7.92 -12.13
N ALA A 174 5.76 -6.86 -12.95
CA ALA A 174 7.06 -6.32 -13.35
C ALA A 174 7.92 -5.92 -12.13
N LEU A 175 7.31 -5.31 -11.10
CA LEU A 175 8.03 -5.02 -9.85
C LEU A 175 8.50 -6.30 -9.16
N LEU A 176 7.59 -7.27 -8.95
CA LEU A 176 7.86 -8.50 -8.20
C LEU A 176 8.92 -9.39 -8.89
N ASP A 177 9.02 -9.35 -10.22
CA ASP A 177 10.03 -10.08 -10.98
C ASP A 177 11.46 -9.55 -10.75
N THR A 178 11.60 -8.32 -10.26
CA THR A 178 12.91 -7.65 -10.08
C THR A 178 13.39 -7.59 -8.63
N ILE A 179 12.59 -8.06 -7.65
CA ILE A 179 12.92 -7.95 -6.21
C ILE A 179 13.72 -9.14 -5.65
N GLY A 180 14.32 -9.98 -6.50
CA GLY A 180 15.01 -11.20 -6.04
C GLY A 180 16.08 -10.96 -4.95
N ASP A 181 16.77 -9.82 -5.01
CA ASP A 181 17.83 -9.43 -4.07
C ASP A 181 17.36 -8.40 -3.02
N LEU A 182 16.05 -8.23 -2.82
CA LEU A 182 15.49 -7.29 -1.86
C LEU A 182 15.93 -7.61 -0.42
N ASP A 183 16.66 -6.68 0.21
CA ASP A 183 16.95 -6.75 1.63
C ASP A 183 15.74 -6.24 2.45
N ARG A 184 15.09 -7.14 3.17
CA ARG A 184 13.89 -6.84 3.97
C ARG A 184 14.19 -6.14 5.30
N THR A 185 15.45 -5.84 5.58
CA THR A 185 15.88 -5.21 6.83
C THR A 185 16.08 -3.71 6.70
N VAL A 186 16.31 -3.22 5.46
CA VAL A 186 16.59 -1.82 5.14
C VAL A 186 15.58 -1.27 4.13
N PHE A 187 15.43 0.04 4.11
CA PHE A 187 14.66 0.75 3.10
C PHE A 187 15.48 0.84 1.80
N GLN A 188 14.84 0.53 0.68
CA GLN A 188 15.43 0.64 -0.64
C GLN A 188 14.49 1.38 -1.59
N VAL A 189 15.09 2.13 -2.52
CA VAL A 189 14.39 2.77 -3.64
C VAL A 189 14.73 2.03 -4.91
N GLN A 190 13.74 1.66 -5.69
CA GLN A 190 13.98 1.10 -7.01
C GLN A 190 14.05 2.20 -8.06
N CYS A 191 15.13 2.20 -8.83
CA CYS A 191 15.31 3.12 -9.96
C CYS A 191 14.23 2.87 -11.02
N GLY A 192 13.53 3.93 -11.43
CA GLY A 192 12.48 3.83 -12.46
C GLY A 192 12.98 3.54 -13.88
N SER A 193 14.29 3.66 -14.11
CA SER A 193 14.90 3.47 -15.45
C SER A 193 15.63 2.15 -15.62
N CYS A 194 16.32 1.65 -14.59
CA CYS A 194 17.12 0.42 -14.69
C CYS A 194 16.82 -0.61 -13.62
N GLU A 195 15.80 -0.36 -12.77
CA GLU A 195 15.29 -1.27 -11.73
C GLU A 195 16.30 -1.61 -10.61
N GLU A 196 17.45 -0.93 -10.58
CA GLU A 196 18.46 -1.05 -9.51
C GLU A 196 17.85 -0.74 -8.16
N LEU A 197 18.17 -1.56 -7.14
CA LEU A 197 17.76 -1.35 -5.74
C LEU A 197 18.83 -0.51 -5.02
N ILE A 198 18.45 0.66 -4.52
CA ILE A 198 19.34 1.66 -3.94
C ILE A 198 18.97 1.82 -2.46
N ALA A 199 19.89 1.44 -1.57
CA ALA A 199 19.70 1.51 -0.13
C ALA A 199 20.29 2.77 0.51
N GLU A 200 21.26 3.39 -0.14
CA GLU A 200 21.92 4.60 0.33
C GLU A 200 21.25 5.84 -0.25
N GLU A 201 21.28 6.95 0.49
CA GLU A 201 20.74 8.22 0.03
C GLU A 201 21.58 8.77 -1.13
N GLU A 202 20.98 8.82 -2.30
CA GLU A 202 21.60 9.24 -3.55
C GLU A 202 20.69 10.19 -4.33
N GLU A 203 21.25 11.17 -5.02
CA GLU A 203 20.51 12.05 -5.92
C GLU A 203 20.32 11.40 -7.32
N TYR A 204 21.26 10.54 -7.71
CA TYR A 204 21.27 9.86 -9.02
C TYR A 204 21.47 8.36 -8.81
N CYS A 205 20.85 7.56 -9.66
CA CYS A 205 21.05 6.12 -9.66
C CYS A 205 22.52 5.77 -9.93
N PRO A 206 23.20 5.02 -9.04
CA PRO A 206 24.62 4.68 -9.22
C PRO A 206 24.88 3.79 -10.45
N SER A 207 23.87 3.04 -10.92
CA SER A 207 24.00 2.13 -12.06
C SER A 207 23.80 2.80 -13.40
N CYS A 208 22.78 3.67 -13.56
CA CYS A 208 22.44 4.24 -14.88
C CYS A 208 22.57 5.78 -14.94
N GLY A 209 22.77 6.46 -13.79
CA GLY A 209 22.89 7.91 -13.73
C GLY A 209 21.58 8.67 -13.85
N ASP A 210 20.42 7.99 -13.85
CA ASP A 210 19.13 8.66 -13.88
C ASP A 210 18.84 9.39 -12.55
N LYS A 211 18.18 10.54 -12.63
CA LYS A 211 17.85 11.32 -11.42
C LYS A 211 16.76 10.63 -10.64
N LEU A 212 17.01 10.39 -9.36
CA LEU A 212 16.01 9.85 -8.45
C LEU A 212 14.99 10.94 -8.06
N PRO A 213 13.75 10.56 -7.72
CA PRO A 213 12.77 11.52 -7.24
C PRO A 213 13.26 12.29 -6.02
N GLU A 214 13.08 13.62 -6.04
CA GLU A 214 13.50 14.49 -4.95
C GLU A 214 12.81 14.11 -3.65
N GLY A 215 13.57 14.05 -2.55
CA GLY A 215 13.05 13.73 -1.22
C GLY A 215 12.68 12.26 -1.01
N VAL A 216 12.94 11.34 -1.96
CA VAL A 216 12.54 9.92 -1.84
C VAL A 216 13.18 9.21 -0.64
N PHE A 217 14.35 9.69 -0.19
CA PHE A 217 15.04 9.19 1.02
C PHE A 217 14.73 10.03 2.27
N GLU A 218 14.04 11.14 2.14
CA GLU A 218 13.71 11.99 3.29
C GLU A 218 12.60 11.36 4.13
N GLU A 219 12.71 11.49 5.45
CA GLU A 219 11.63 11.14 6.37
C GLU A 219 10.81 12.38 6.69
N ARG A 220 9.49 12.21 6.72
CA ARG A 220 8.57 13.29 7.01
C ARG A 220 8.69 13.70 8.47
N GLU A 221 8.91 14.99 8.69
CA GLU A 221 8.86 15.57 10.03
C GLU A 221 7.46 15.44 10.63
N GLN A 222 7.41 15.07 11.89
CA GLN A 222 6.16 15.05 12.64
C GLN A 222 5.75 16.48 13.01
N SER A 223 4.43 16.68 13.20
CA SER A 223 3.94 17.91 13.82
C SER A 223 4.53 18.05 15.24
N PRO A 224 4.81 19.28 15.73
CA PRO A 224 5.29 19.47 17.09
C PRO A 224 4.38 18.85 18.16
N LEU A 225 3.07 18.88 17.94
CA LEU A 225 2.08 18.24 18.81
C LEU A 225 2.21 16.72 18.75
N GLY A 226 2.32 16.16 17.54
CA GLY A 226 2.50 14.73 17.33
C GLY A 226 3.75 14.20 18.02
N GLY A 227 4.89 14.87 17.85
CA GLY A 227 6.14 14.51 18.50
C GLY A 227 6.06 14.57 20.02
N PHE A 228 5.38 15.58 20.58
CA PHE A 228 5.16 15.66 22.03
C PHE A 228 4.32 14.49 22.55
N VAL A 229 3.21 14.18 21.87
CA VAL A 229 2.33 13.08 22.27
C VAL A 229 3.05 11.74 22.17
N GLU A 230 3.78 11.49 21.10
CA GLU A 230 4.52 10.23 20.92
C GLU A 230 5.63 10.05 21.96
N SER A 231 6.36 11.13 22.31
CA SER A 231 7.33 11.08 23.41
C SER A 231 6.66 10.71 24.74
N ALA A 232 5.46 11.19 25.00
CA ALA A 232 4.72 10.82 26.20
C ALA A 232 4.27 9.35 26.19
N ILE A 233 3.86 8.84 25.03
CA ILE A 233 3.47 7.44 24.79
C ILE A 233 4.67 6.50 25.03
N GLU A 234 5.84 6.86 24.50
CA GLU A 234 7.10 6.12 24.72
C GLU A 234 7.48 6.04 26.19
N GLN A 235 7.32 7.15 26.94
CA GLN A 235 7.56 7.15 28.38
C GLN A 235 6.62 6.21 29.16
N MET A 236 5.45 5.90 28.58
CA MET A 236 4.52 4.90 29.13
C MET A 236 4.91 3.46 28.74
N GLY A 237 6.01 3.25 27.99
CA GLY A 237 6.45 1.95 27.52
C GLY A 237 5.65 1.40 26.33
N VAL A 238 4.90 2.24 25.63
CA VAL A 238 4.12 1.87 24.45
C VAL A 238 4.81 2.36 23.20
N ASN A 239 4.83 1.54 22.14
CA ASN A 239 5.35 1.96 20.85
C ASN A 239 4.35 2.93 20.19
N PRO A 240 4.69 4.20 19.95
CA PRO A 240 3.77 5.19 19.42
C PRO A 240 3.30 4.88 18.00
N VAL A 241 4.13 4.22 17.18
CA VAL A 241 3.74 3.80 15.83
C VAL A 241 2.60 2.79 15.88
N LEU A 242 2.69 1.79 16.77
CA LEU A 242 1.63 0.79 16.95
C LEU A 242 0.35 1.36 17.56
N ALA A 243 0.48 2.41 18.37
CA ALA A 243 -0.67 3.09 18.96
C ALA A 243 -1.40 4.02 17.97
N ARG A 244 -0.78 4.35 16.85
CA ARG A 244 -1.32 5.33 15.90
C ARG A 244 -2.52 4.77 15.12
N ASP A 245 -3.61 5.53 15.07
CA ASP A 245 -4.84 5.20 14.34
C ASP A 245 -5.08 6.11 13.12
N GLY A 246 -4.27 7.15 12.96
CA GLY A 246 -4.33 8.10 11.85
C GLY A 246 -3.59 9.40 12.14
N TYR A 247 -3.89 10.45 11.39
CA TYR A 247 -3.29 11.77 11.57
C TYR A 247 -3.61 12.32 12.97
N ASP A 248 -2.56 12.59 13.76
CA ASP A 248 -2.64 13.06 15.16
C ASP A 248 -3.68 12.32 16.01
N SER A 249 -3.85 11.01 15.78
CA SER A 249 -4.79 10.14 16.50
C SER A 249 -4.09 8.86 16.96
N TRP A 250 -4.27 8.52 18.24
CA TRP A 250 -3.70 7.33 18.87
C TRP A 250 -4.78 6.57 19.64
N LEU A 251 -4.76 5.25 19.53
CA LEU A 251 -5.67 4.36 20.22
C LEU A 251 -4.90 3.49 21.21
N PHE A 252 -5.31 3.52 22.47
CA PHE A 252 -4.75 2.66 23.52
C PHE A 252 -5.79 1.68 24.01
N HIS A 253 -5.43 0.40 24.06
CA HIS A 253 -6.17 -0.57 24.82
C HIS A 253 -5.64 -0.54 26.27
N LYS A 254 -6.52 -0.21 27.21
CA LYS A 254 -6.19 -0.33 28.62
C LYS A 254 -6.04 -1.81 28.91
N GLY A 255 -4.80 -2.26 29.15
CA GLY A 255 -4.54 -3.63 29.56
C GLY A 255 -5.35 -4.00 30.79
N SER A 256 -6.00 -5.13 30.73
CA SER A 256 -6.65 -5.79 31.85
C SER A 256 -5.63 -6.29 32.87
#